data_eaa3c51ae4af1d82451c7993fea381a8
#
_entry.id   eaa3c51ae4af1d82451c7993fea381a8
#
_cell.length_a   1.000
_cell.length_b   1.000
_cell.length_c   1.000
_cell.angle_alpha   90.00
_cell.angle_beta   90.00
_cell.angle_gamma   90.00
#
_symmetry.space_group_name_H-M   'P 1'
#
loop_
_entity.id
_entity.type
_entity.pdbx_description
1 polymer ?
#
loop_
_entity_poly.entity_id
_entity_poly.type
_entity_poly.pdbx_seq_one_letter_code
_entity_poly.pdbx_strand_id
1 'polypeptide(L)'
;MNVYELCTTNTPLEDLKYHELIEKDKDIDFKVSPSFRPDFNFEFAGLNTYVHKYREITGGSITRFSDFLAIIKKRIEFFADHGCKITDHSFDGMPFDRDCSLERANQIFEKLNRTFYFTPEDSKVLYGCLMVEVGKLYHEYNLAQQYHIGALRNASTRMYKKYGMDIGCDCIED
;
A
#
# COMPACT_ATOMS: atom_id res chain seq x y z
N MET A 1 1.51 11.68 -28.96
CA MET A 1 0.34 11.18 -28.22
C MET A 1 -0.16 12.33 -27.36
N ASN A 2 -1.47 12.60 -27.36
CA ASN A 2 -2.01 13.62 -26.45
C ASN A 2 -2.26 12.96 -25.08
N VAL A 3 -1.27 12.94 -24.21
CA VAL A 3 -1.42 12.49 -22.83
C VAL A 3 -1.84 13.70 -22.00
N TYR A 4 -2.94 13.60 -21.27
CA TYR A 4 -3.41 14.66 -20.37
C TYR A 4 -2.84 14.50 -18.98
N GLU A 5 -2.89 13.28 -18.44
CA GLU A 5 -2.39 12.96 -17.09
C GLU A 5 -1.82 11.54 -17.07
N LEU A 6 -0.73 11.35 -16.33
CA LEU A 6 -0.12 10.08 -16.04
C LEU A 6 -0.05 9.89 -14.53
N CYS A 7 -0.49 8.74 -14.04
CA CYS A 7 -0.30 8.36 -12.63
C CYS A 7 0.87 7.38 -12.49
N THR A 8 1.78 7.69 -11.61
CA THR A 8 2.90 6.81 -11.26
C THR A 8 2.54 5.93 -10.07
N THR A 9 3.21 4.78 -9.93
CA THR A 9 3.01 3.89 -8.78
C THR A 9 4.03 4.23 -7.69
N ASN A 10 3.56 4.70 -6.53
CA ASN A 10 4.42 5.19 -5.45
C ASN A 10 4.12 4.52 -4.13
N THR A 11 5.16 4.11 -3.42
CA THR A 11 4.98 3.59 -2.06
C THR A 11 4.67 4.72 -1.09
N PRO A 12 3.90 4.47 -0.01
CA PRO A 12 3.61 5.48 1.01
C PRO A 12 4.84 6.13 1.65
N LEU A 13 6.01 5.53 1.49
CA LEU A 13 7.27 5.97 2.11
C LEU A 13 8.04 6.98 1.25
N GLU A 14 7.63 7.20 0.00
CA GLU A 14 8.32 8.10 -0.92
C GLU A 14 8.11 9.58 -0.57
N ASP A 15 9.14 10.39 -0.83
CA ASP A 15 9.14 11.83 -0.58
C ASP A 15 8.52 12.67 -1.71
N LEU A 16 8.18 12.02 -2.82
CA LEU A 16 7.57 12.62 -4.02
C LEU A 16 8.36 13.79 -4.66
N LYS A 17 9.63 13.94 -4.33
CA LYS A 17 10.47 15.05 -4.82
C LYS A 17 10.55 15.15 -6.35
N TYR A 18 10.45 14.02 -7.06
CA TYR A 18 10.45 14.04 -8.52
C TYR A 18 9.15 14.55 -9.10
N HIS A 19 8.01 14.35 -8.43
CA HIS A 19 6.73 14.96 -8.81
C HIS A 19 6.80 16.48 -8.67
N GLU A 20 7.38 16.99 -7.58
CA GLU A 20 7.59 18.43 -7.40
C GLU A 20 8.54 19.04 -8.44
N LEU A 21 9.55 18.30 -8.89
CA LEU A 21 10.47 18.74 -9.95
C LEU A 21 9.76 18.76 -11.30
N ILE A 22 8.99 17.72 -11.62
CA ILE A 22 8.21 17.62 -12.86
C ILE A 22 7.17 18.73 -12.93
N GLU A 23 6.47 19.03 -11.83
CA GLU A 23 5.48 20.11 -11.79
C GLU A 23 6.08 21.51 -12.11
N LYS A 24 7.36 21.70 -11.80
CA LYS A 24 8.09 22.94 -12.08
C LYS A 24 8.71 22.99 -13.48
N ASP A 25 8.75 21.86 -14.19
CA ASP A 25 9.36 21.75 -15.50
C ASP A 25 8.40 22.23 -16.58
N LYS A 26 8.79 23.29 -17.27
CA LYS A 26 7.98 23.93 -18.32
C LYS A 26 7.99 23.19 -19.66
N ASP A 27 8.89 22.23 -19.82
CA ASP A 27 8.99 21.43 -21.03
C ASP A 27 8.04 20.22 -20.99
N ILE A 28 7.40 19.97 -19.84
CA ILE A 28 6.39 18.92 -19.66
C ILE A 28 5.00 19.55 -19.73
N ASP A 29 4.23 19.20 -20.73
CA ASP A 29 2.90 19.72 -21.04
C ASP A 29 1.73 18.85 -20.56
N PHE A 30 2.02 17.80 -19.82
CA PHE A 30 1.03 16.90 -19.23
C PHE A 30 1.27 16.73 -17.72
N LYS A 31 0.21 16.41 -17.01
CA LYS A 31 0.26 16.24 -15.57
C LYS A 31 0.83 14.87 -15.18
N VAL A 32 1.71 14.85 -14.17
CA VAL A 32 2.20 13.62 -13.54
C VAL A 32 1.77 13.62 -12.06
N SER A 33 0.89 12.71 -11.70
CA SER A 33 0.36 12.58 -10.33
C SER A 33 0.84 11.28 -9.68
N PRO A 34 1.12 11.28 -8.37
CA PRO A 34 1.40 10.02 -7.67
C PRO A 34 0.12 9.21 -7.50
N SER A 35 0.21 7.89 -7.50
CA SER A 35 -0.81 7.01 -6.93
C SER A 35 -0.33 6.43 -5.61
N PHE A 36 -1.23 6.32 -4.64
CA PHE A 36 -0.93 5.77 -3.33
C PHE A 36 -1.02 4.25 -3.36
N ARG A 37 0.13 3.56 -3.32
CA ARG A 37 0.21 2.09 -3.37
C ARG A 37 0.82 1.51 -2.10
N PRO A 38 0.01 1.25 -1.08
CA PRO A 38 0.46 0.58 0.13
C PRO A 38 0.48 -0.94 -0.07
N ASP A 39 1.54 -1.49 -0.62
CA ASP A 39 1.75 -2.93 -0.65
C ASP A 39 2.13 -3.41 0.76
N PHE A 40 1.12 -3.50 1.63
CA PHE A 40 1.30 -3.97 2.98
C PHE A 40 1.49 -5.49 2.97
N ASN A 41 2.69 -5.94 3.23
CA ASN A 41 2.92 -7.34 3.52
C ASN A 41 2.85 -7.56 5.03
N PHE A 42 1.75 -8.14 5.51
CA PHE A 42 1.59 -8.57 6.90
C PHE A 42 2.18 -9.95 7.17
N GLU A 43 3.13 -10.40 6.39
CA GLU A 43 4.07 -11.41 6.86
C GLU A 43 4.98 -10.77 7.91
N PHE A 44 5.38 -11.55 8.92
CA PHE A 44 6.12 -11.05 10.09
C PHE A 44 7.31 -10.14 9.73
N ALA A 45 8.11 -10.54 8.74
CA ALA A 45 9.28 -9.77 8.30
C ALA A 45 8.86 -8.45 7.60
N GLY A 46 7.78 -8.46 6.84
CA GLY A 46 7.27 -7.29 6.12
C GLY A 46 6.73 -6.24 7.07
N LEU A 47 5.86 -6.61 8.01
CA LEU A 47 5.26 -5.67 8.96
C LEU A 47 6.32 -4.94 9.80
N ASN A 48 7.30 -5.67 10.34
CA ASN A 48 8.39 -5.06 11.11
C ASN A 48 9.19 -4.05 10.28
N THR A 49 9.48 -4.38 9.02
CA THR A 49 10.19 -3.47 8.10
C THR A 49 9.39 -2.20 7.86
N TYR A 50 8.08 -2.32 7.60
CA TYR A 50 7.20 -1.17 7.40
C TYR A 50 7.08 -0.32 8.66
N VAL A 51 6.80 -0.93 9.81
CA VAL A 51 6.69 -0.22 11.09
C VAL A 51 7.98 0.53 11.42
N HIS A 52 9.16 -0.07 11.17
CA HIS A 52 10.44 0.59 11.40
C HIS A 52 10.63 1.81 10.49
N LYS A 53 10.42 1.64 9.19
CA LYS A 53 10.54 2.74 8.22
C LYS A 53 9.56 3.88 8.49
N TYR A 54 8.33 3.56 8.88
CA TYR A 54 7.36 4.59 9.27
C TYR A 54 7.76 5.35 10.54
N ARG A 55 8.36 4.67 11.52
CA ARG A 55 8.93 5.33 12.71
C ARG A 55 10.04 6.31 12.34
N GLU A 56 10.93 5.92 11.43
CA GLU A 56 12.03 6.78 10.97
C GLU A 56 11.50 8.05 10.28
N ILE A 57 10.49 7.93 9.42
CA ILE A 57 9.95 9.06 8.68
C ILE A 57 9.11 9.99 9.55
N THR A 58 8.35 9.44 10.51
CA THR A 58 7.38 10.22 11.29
C THR A 58 7.85 10.60 12.69
N GLY A 59 8.95 10.01 13.17
CA GLY A 59 9.46 10.18 14.54
C GLY A 59 8.50 9.64 15.61
N GLY A 60 7.42 8.97 15.24
CA GLY A 60 6.38 8.49 16.14
C GLY A 60 6.64 7.11 16.72
N SER A 61 6.14 6.84 17.93
CA SER A 61 6.07 5.49 18.47
C SER A 61 4.85 4.77 17.88
N ILE A 62 5.04 3.54 17.40
CA ILE A 62 3.95 2.68 16.90
C ILE A 62 3.87 1.49 17.85
N THR A 63 2.91 1.54 18.77
CA THR A 63 2.68 0.50 19.77
C THR A 63 1.37 -0.23 19.55
N ARG A 64 0.40 0.44 18.92
CA ARG A 64 -0.93 -0.08 18.62
C ARG A 64 -1.19 0.02 17.12
N PHE A 65 -2.15 -0.76 16.64
CA PHE A 65 -2.60 -0.69 15.25
C PHE A 65 -3.19 0.68 14.91
N SER A 66 -3.88 1.32 15.86
CA SER A 66 -4.38 2.69 15.72
C SER A 66 -3.26 3.73 15.49
N ASP A 67 -2.09 3.55 16.11
CA ASP A 67 -0.93 4.44 15.88
C ASP A 67 -0.43 4.29 14.44
N PHE A 68 -0.39 3.05 13.94
CA PHE A 68 -0.04 2.76 12.56
C PHE A 68 -1.03 3.41 11.58
N LEU A 69 -2.35 3.28 11.82
CA LEU A 69 -3.38 3.94 11.00
C LEU A 69 -3.24 5.47 11.01
N ALA A 70 -2.92 6.08 12.15
CA ALA A 70 -2.70 7.52 12.22
C ALA A 70 -1.52 7.98 11.34
N ILE A 71 -0.49 7.16 11.22
CA ILE A 71 0.63 7.43 10.31
C ILE A 71 0.22 7.26 8.85
N ILE A 72 -0.53 6.19 8.53
CA ILE A 72 -1.06 6.00 7.17
C ILE A 72 -1.93 7.18 6.76
N LYS A 73 -2.79 7.69 7.65
CA LYS A 73 -3.59 8.89 7.40
C LYS A 73 -2.69 10.07 7.00
N LYS A 74 -1.64 10.37 7.77
CA LYS A 74 -0.70 11.46 7.43
C LYS A 74 -0.03 11.27 6.07
N ARG A 75 0.26 10.02 5.70
CA ARG A 75 0.83 9.73 4.36
C ARG A 75 -0.20 9.93 3.25
N ILE A 76 -1.45 9.56 3.47
CA ILE A 76 -2.55 9.83 2.52
C ILE A 76 -2.74 11.35 2.36
N GLU A 77 -2.75 12.13 3.45
CA GLU A 77 -2.77 13.60 3.41
C GLU A 77 -1.63 14.15 2.55
N PHE A 78 -0.41 13.72 2.83
CA PHE A 78 0.77 14.16 2.07
C PHE A 78 0.64 13.85 0.57
N PHE A 79 0.16 12.66 0.20
CA PHE A 79 -0.07 12.29 -1.19
C PHE A 79 -1.20 13.10 -1.84
N ALA A 80 -2.28 13.36 -1.11
CA ALA A 80 -3.39 14.18 -1.59
C ALA A 80 -2.92 15.62 -1.87
N ASP A 81 -2.09 16.19 -1.00
CA ASP A 81 -1.49 17.53 -1.18
C ASP A 81 -0.57 17.59 -2.41
N HIS A 82 0.02 16.46 -2.82
CA HIS A 82 0.81 16.32 -4.05
C HIS A 82 -0.02 15.89 -5.28
N GLY A 83 -1.34 16.04 -5.21
CA GLY A 83 -2.22 15.82 -6.36
C GLY A 83 -2.62 14.36 -6.61
N CYS A 84 -2.37 13.46 -5.67
CA CYS A 84 -2.86 12.09 -5.74
C CYS A 84 -4.38 12.05 -5.86
N LYS A 85 -4.90 11.25 -6.79
CA LYS A 85 -6.34 11.07 -7.05
C LYS A 85 -6.76 9.62 -7.03
N ILE A 86 -5.79 8.71 -7.08
CA ILE A 86 -6.04 7.27 -7.20
C ILE A 86 -5.17 6.50 -6.23
N THR A 87 -5.73 5.44 -5.66
CA THR A 87 -4.96 4.44 -4.91
C THR A 87 -4.78 3.20 -5.78
N ASP A 88 -3.77 2.42 -5.49
CA ASP A 88 -3.49 1.19 -6.19
C ASP A 88 -3.16 0.08 -5.18
N HIS A 89 -3.81 -1.07 -5.30
CA HIS A 89 -3.59 -2.23 -4.45
C HIS A 89 -3.44 -3.48 -5.31
N SER A 90 -2.57 -4.38 -4.91
CA SER A 90 -2.39 -5.67 -5.57
C SER A 90 -2.58 -6.81 -4.57
N PHE A 91 -3.46 -7.74 -4.90
CA PHE A 91 -3.79 -8.89 -4.08
C PHE A 91 -3.78 -10.17 -4.92
N ASP A 92 -3.18 -11.24 -4.41
CA ASP A 92 -3.37 -12.58 -4.97
C ASP A 92 -4.80 -13.06 -4.71
N GLY A 93 -5.32 -12.79 -3.49
CA GLY A 93 -6.71 -12.98 -3.09
C GLY A 93 -7.10 -11.91 -2.07
N MET A 94 -8.39 -11.57 -1.98
CA MET A 94 -8.84 -10.56 -1.03
C MET A 94 -8.71 -11.10 0.42
N PRO A 95 -7.79 -10.55 1.21
CA PRO A 95 -7.64 -10.95 2.61
C PRO A 95 -8.79 -10.33 3.42
N PHE A 96 -9.76 -11.14 3.77
CA PHE A 96 -10.93 -10.71 4.53
C PHE A 96 -11.19 -11.62 5.71
N ASP A 97 -11.39 -11.05 6.90
CA ASP A 97 -11.92 -11.72 8.07
C ASP A 97 -13.16 -10.97 8.55
N ARG A 98 -14.26 -11.69 8.80
CA ARG A 98 -15.52 -11.10 9.25
C ARG A 98 -15.43 -10.51 10.66
N ASP A 99 -14.50 -11.02 11.46
CA ASP A 99 -14.28 -10.59 12.86
C ASP A 99 -13.24 -9.46 12.95
N CYS A 100 -12.90 -8.81 11.84
CA CYS A 100 -11.99 -7.69 11.86
C CYS A 100 -12.61 -6.50 12.60
N SER A 101 -12.03 -6.15 13.74
CA SER A 101 -12.36 -4.95 14.51
C SER A 101 -11.09 -4.23 14.92
N LEU A 102 -11.19 -2.92 15.09
CA LEU A 102 -10.04 -2.10 15.50
C LEU A 102 -9.51 -2.54 16.88
N GLU A 103 -10.40 -2.97 17.79
CA GLU A 103 -10.01 -3.48 19.10
C GLU A 103 -9.16 -4.77 18.95
N ARG A 104 -9.64 -5.74 18.18
CA ARG A 104 -8.92 -6.98 17.93
C ARG A 104 -7.59 -6.74 17.21
N ALA A 105 -7.56 -5.86 16.22
CA ALA A 105 -6.33 -5.47 15.55
C ALA A 105 -5.32 -4.83 16.50
N ASN A 106 -5.75 -3.97 17.43
CA ASN A 106 -4.89 -3.41 18.47
C ASN A 106 -4.31 -4.51 19.39
N GLN A 107 -5.14 -5.46 19.85
CA GLN A 107 -4.67 -6.57 20.69
C GLN A 107 -3.63 -7.44 19.98
N ILE A 108 -3.85 -7.76 18.70
CA ILE A 108 -2.90 -8.51 17.87
C ILE A 108 -1.59 -7.73 17.73
N PHE A 109 -1.67 -6.44 17.48
CA PHE A 109 -0.50 -5.58 17.30
C PHE A 109 0.31 -5.43 18.60
N GLU A 110 -0.36 -5.28 19.74
CA GLU A 110 0.27 -5.28 21.06
C GLU A 110 0.93 -6.62 21.39
N LYS A 111 0.27 -7.74 21.04
CA LYS A 111 0.85 -9.09 21.15
C LYS A 111 2.12 -9.18 20.30
N LEU A 112 2.09 -8.74 19.05
CA LEU A 112 3.22 -8.74 18.14
C LEU A 112 4.42 -7.97 18.72
N ASN A 113 4.18 -6.78 19.26
CA ASN A 113 5.22 -5.96 19.87
C ASN A 113 5.90 -6.61 21.10
N ARG A 114 5.19 -7.52 21.79
CA ARG A 114 5.71 -8.24 22.96
C ARG A 114 6.39 -9.56 22.64
N THR A 115 5.81 -10.30 21.70
CA THR A 115 6.21 -11.70 21.44
C THR A 115 6.98 -11.88 20.14
N PHE A 116 6.95 -10.89 19.25
CA PHE A 116 7.48 -10.94 17.90
C PHE A 116 6.90 -12.10 17.07
N TYR A 117 5.69 -12.54 17.42
CA TYR A 117 5.01 -13.67 16.78
C TYR A 117 3.53 -13.38 16.55
N PHE A 118 3.02 -13.71 15.37
CA PHE A 118 1.60 -13.75 15.05
C PHE A 118 1.28 -14.87 14.05
N THR A 119 0.03 -15.28 14.01
CA THR A 119 -0.45 -16.37 13.17
C THR A 119 -0.92 -15.85 11.79
N PRO A 120 -1.12 -16.74 10.81
CA PRO A 120 -1.78 -16.36 9.55
C PRO A 120 -3.18 -15.76 9.75
N GLU A 121 -3.91 -16.21 10.78
CA GLU A 121 -5.22 -15.67 11.17
C GLU A 121 -5.08 -14.24 11.71
N ASP A 122 -4.09 -13.98 12.56
CA ASP A 122 -3.77 -12.63 13.02
C ASP A 122 -3.48 -11.70 11.83
N SER A 123 -2.74 -12.18 10.83
CA SER A 123 -2.44 -11.45 9.60
C SER A 123 -3.70 -11.08 8.82
N LYS A 124 -4.63 -12.03 8.64
CA LYS A 124 -5.91 -11.77 7.95
C LYS A 124 -6.75 -10.71 8.67
N VAL A 125 -6.81 -10.77 10.01
CA VAL A 125 -7.52 -9.77 10.81
C VAL A 125 -6.90 -8.39 10.65
N LEU A 126 -5.57 -8.28 10.78
CA LEU A 126 -4.86 -7.00 10.61
C LEU A 126 -5.07 -6.43 9.22
N TYR A 127 -4.96 -7.27 8.20
CA TYR A 127 -5.11 -6.84 6.82
C TYR A 127 -6.55 -6.43 6.50
N GLY A 128 -7.54 -7.24 6.90
CA GLY A 128 -8.95 -6.90 6.73
C GLY A 128 -9.33 -5.61 7.43
N CYS A 129 -8.86 -5.42 8.68
CA CYS A 129 -9.07 -4.19 9.43
C CYS A 129 -8.41 -2.99 8.73
N LEU A 130 -7.18 -3.15 8.25
CA LEU A 130 -6.48 -2.10 7.52
C LEU A 130 -7.26 -1.68 6.27
N MET A 131 -7.69 -2.64 5.45
CA MET A 131 -8.41 -2.34 4.20
C MET A 131 -9.72 -1.59 4.45
N VAL A 132 -10.44 -1.93 5.53
CA VAL A 132 -11.65 -1.18 5.91
C VAL A 132 -11.30 0.24 6.34
N GLU A 133 -10.31 0.41 7.20
CA GLU A 133 -9.95 1.74 7.73
C GLU A 133 -9.31 2.64 6.65
N VAL A 134 -8.42 2.12 5.82
CA VAL A 134 -7.87 2.92 4.71
C VAL A 134 -8.93 3.26 3.66
N GLY A 135 -9.90 2.35 3.41
CA GLY A 135 -11.04 2.64 2.53
C GLY A 135 -11.87 3.84 3.01
N LYS A 136 -12.08 3.99 4.33
CA LYS A 136 -12.71 5.18 4.91
C LYS A 136 -11.88 6.44 4.68
N LEU A 137 -10.56 6.34 4.86
CA LEU A 137 -9.64 7.45 4.59
C LEU A 137 -9.63 7.84 3.11
N TYR A 138 -9.63 6.87 2.19
CA TYR A 138 -9.71 7.16 0.76
C TYR A 138 -10.99 7.91 0.39
N HIS A 139 -12.11 7.55 1.01
CA HIS A 139 -13.35 8.29 0.86
C HIS A 139 -13.23 9.73 1.43
N GLU A 140 -12.66 9.89 2.64
CA GLU A 140 -12.43 11.20 3.28
C GLU A 140 -11.61 12.15 2.38
N TYR A 141 -10.59 11.61 1.70
CA TYR A 141 -9.70 12.37 0.80
C TYR A 141 -10.14 12.34 -0.67
N ASN A 142 -11.31 11.82 -0.98
CA ASN A 142 -11.88 11.73 -2.33
C ASN A 142 -10.93 11.04 -3.33
N LEU A 143 -10.31 9.95 -2.92
CA LEU A 143 -9.42 9.13 -3.76
C LEU A 143 -10.20 7.99 -4.40
N ALA A 144 -10.01 7.78 -5.70
CA ALA A 144 -10.51 6.60 -6.40
C ALA A 144 -9.73 5.36 -5.94
N GLN A 145 -10.45 4.27 -5.65
CA GLN A 145 -9.86 3.02 -5.17
C GLN A 145 -9.69 2.06 -6.35
N GLN A 146 -8.44 1.67 -6.63
CA GLN A 146 -8.11 0.69 -7.66
C GLN A 146 -7.56 -0.58 -7.00
N TYR A 147 -8.11 -1.73 -7.40
CA TYR A 147 -7.71 -3.04 -6.90
C TYR A 147 -7.32 -3.95 -8.06
N HIS A 148 -6.10 -4.46 -8.04
CA HIS A 148 -5.62 -5.54 -8.91
C HIS A 148 -5.75 -6.85 -8.15
N ILE A 149 -6.63 -7.74 -8.59
CA ILE A 149 -6.96 -8.99 -7.88
C ILE A 149 -6.80 -10.17 -8.81
N GLY A 150 -6.25 -11.29 -8.30
CA GLY A 150 -6.19 -12.57 -9.00
C GLY A 150 -5.21 -12.59 -10.18
N ALA A 151 -4.08 -11.92 -10.08
CA ALA A 151 -3.02 -12.04 -11.07
C ALA A 151 -2.14 -13.26 -10.79
N LEU A 152 -2.21 -14.28 -11.65
CA LEU A 152 -1.26 -15.37 -11.66
C LEU A 152 0.05 -14.89 -12.29
N ARG A 153 1.04 -14.61 -11.46
CA ARG A 153 2.34 -14.08 -11.88
C ARG A 153 3.22 -15.13 -12.54
N ASN A 154 3.99 -14.69 -13.54
CA ASN A 154 5.01 -15.52 -14.21
C ASN A 154 4.46 -16.85 -14.75
N ALA A 155 3.25 -16.85 -15.31
CA ALA A 155 2.53 -18.04 -15.76
C ALA A 155 3.29 -18.87 -16.80
N SER A 156 4.21 -18.28 -17.57
CA SER A 156 5.06 -18.97 -18.52
C SER A 156 6.36 -19.43 -17.88
N THR A 157 6.44 -20.68 -17.43
CA THR A 157 7.65 -21.30 -16.84
C THR A 157 8.88 -21.18 -17.78
N ARG A 158 8.69 -21.29 -19.10
CA ARG A 158 9.77 -21.16 -20.09
C ARG A 158 10.36 -19.74 -20.09
N MET A 159 9.49 -18.73 -20.06
CA MET A 159 9.90 -17.33 -20.09
C MET A 159 10.51 -16.92 -18.76
N TYR A 160 9.92 -17.35 -17.64
CA TYR A 160 10.48 -17.14 -16.31
C TYR A 160 11.91 -17.70 -16.16
N LYS A 161 12.16 -18.94 -16.65
CA LYS A 161 13.51 -19.53 -16.63
C LYS A 161 14.53 -18.80 -17.48
N LYS A 162 14.07 -18.13 -18.55
CA LYS A 162 14.96 -17.47 -19.50
C LYS A 162 15.24 -16.02 -19.11
N TYR A 163 14.27 -15.30 -18.59
CA TYR A 163 14.35 -13.86 -18.42
C TYR A 163 14.10 -13.37 -16.97
N GLY A 164 13.63 -14.24 -16.08
CA GLY A 164 13.28 -13.88 -14.70
C GLY A 164 11.82 -13.42 -14.51
N MET A 165 11.59 -12.64 -13.46
CA MET A 165 10.28 -12.11 -13.10
C MET A 165 9.91 -10.88 -13.94
N ASP A 166 8.60 -10.52 -13.90
CA ASP A 166 8.04 -9.25 -14.39
C ASP A 166 8.26 -8.95 -15.88
N ILE A 167 8.27 -9.97 -16.72
CA ILE A 167 8.42 -9.85 -18.16
C ILE A 167 7.12 -9.83 -18.94
N GLY A 168 5.99 -9.59 -18.27
CA GLY A 168 4.67 -9.48 -18.90
C GLY A 168 4.04 -10.82 -19.30
N CYS A 169 4.42 -11.93 -18.67
CA CYS A 169 3.83 -13.25 -18.88
C CYS A 169 2.91 -13.66 -17.73
N ASP A 170 2.07 -12.73 -17.30
CA ASP A 170 1.05 -12.96 -16.29
C ASP A 170 -0.29 -13.36 -16.94
N CYS A 171 -1.14 -14.03 -16.18
CA CYS A 171 -2.52 -14.32 -16.57
C CYS A 171 -3.46 -14.12 -15.38
N ILE A 172 -4.76 -14.35 -15.62
CA ILE A 172 -5.77 -14.33 -14.55
C ILE A 172 -5.77 -15.71 -13.90
N GLU A 173 -5.77 -15.75 -12.58
CA GLU A 173 -5.97 -16.95 -11.78
C GLU A 173 -7.47 -17.27 -11.74
N ASP A 174 -7.83 -18.53 -12.04
CA ASP A 174 -9.23 -19.02 -12.00
C ASP A 174 -9.68 -19.34 -10.56
#